data_04b86a50dfc33e0e53abc94f0a8f0584
#
_entry.id   04b86a50dfc33e0e53abc94f0a8f0584
#
_cell.length_a   1.000
_cell.length_b   1.000
_cell.length_c   1.000
_cell.angle_alpha   90.00
_cell.angle_beta   90.00
_cell.angle_gamma   90.00
#
_symmetry.space_group_name_H-M   'P 1'
#
loop_
_entity.id
_entity.type
_entity.pdbx_description
1 polymer ?
#
loop_
_entity_poly.entity_id
_entity_poly.type
_entity_poly.pdbx_seq_one_letter_code
_entity_poly.pdbx_strand_id
1 'polypeptide(L)'
;RSRRQRQMCIRDSYTVIHHSVVLNQLVNRHRLIPTTPVEGITTYHDPCYLARHNHFYSQPRELVESTGTQVTEMDHTREQAFCCGAGGAHFWMEEKPGTRINLMRVDEALSTEATTIATSCPFCAVMLSDGVKQRMTTSQSRLVKARAGNTRVADISILLLESIRRGDKLPQPLAPI
;
A
#
# COMPACT_ATOMS: atom_id res chain seq x y z
N ARG A 1 -31.91 9.43 -7.49
CA ARG A 1 -31.26 8.10 -7.64
C ARG A 1 -30.10 8.00 -6.65
N SER A 2 -30.10 6.96 -5.82
CA SER A 2 -29.08 6.76 -4.79
C SER A 2 -27.70 6.50 -5.43
N ARG A 3 -26.64 6.82 -4.70
CA ARG A 3 -25.25 6.58 -5.09
C ARG A 3 -25.00 5.11 -5.48
N ARG A 4 -25.71 4.19 -4.82
CA ARG A 4 -25.68 2.75 -5.06
C ARG A 4 -26.19 2.35 -6.45
N GLN A 5 -27.25 3.00 -6.93
CA GLN A 5 -27.80 2.76 -8.28
C GLN A 5 -26.88 3.27 -9.38
N ARG A 6 -26.17 4.41 -9.15
CA ARG A 6 -25.17 4.88 -10.12
C ARG A 6 -23.99 3.92 -10.28
N GLN A 7 -23.52 3.33 -9.18
CA GLN A 7 -22.44 2.34 -9.25
C GLN A 7 -22.88 1.05 -9.93
N MET A 8 -24.12 0.59 -9.73
CA MET A 8 -24.67 -0.56 -10.46
C MET A 8 -24.75 -0.29 -11.96
N CYS A 9 -25.31 0.85 -12.37
CA CYS A 9 -25.41 1.22 -13.79
C CYS A 9 -24.04 1.36 -14.47
N ILE A 10 -23.00 1.84 -13.76
CA ILE A 10 -21.64 1.94 -14.29
C ILE A 10 -21.02 0.53 -14.41
N ARG A 11 -21.23 -0.35 -13.43
CA ARG A 11 -20.72 -1.74 -13.49
C ARG A 11 -21.33 -2.57 -14.62
N ASP A 12 -22.59 -2.33 -14.94
CA ASP A 12 -23.27 -3.03 -16.02
C ASP A 12 -22.80 -2.57 -17.41
N SER A 13 -22.27 -1.33 -17.49
CA SER A 13 -21.84 -0.72 -18.76
C SER A 13 -20.32 -0.83 -18.99
N TYR A 14 -19.52 -0.97 -17.93
CA TYR A 14 -18.05 -0.97 -17.98
C TYR A 14 -17.46 -2.03 -17.05
N THR A 15 -16.40 -2.67 -17.51
CA THR A 15 -15.60 -3.55 -16.65
C THR A 15 -14.75 -2.70 -15.73
N VAL A 16 -15.04 -2.71 -14.42
CA VAL A 16 -14.27 -2.02 -13.41
C VAL A 16 -13.19 -2.97 -12.89
N ILE A 17 -11.93 -2.64 -13.13
CA ILE A 17 -10.78 -3.45 -12.72
C ILE A 17 -9.90 -2.59 -11.81
N HIS A 18 -9.39 -3.19 -10.74
CA HIS A 18 -8.47 -2.50 -9.84
C HIS A 18 -7.12 -2.26 -10.54
N HIS A 19 -6.49 -1.10 -10.30
CA HIS A 19 -5.24 -0.72 -10.97
C HIS A 19 -4.12 -1.76 -10.79
N SER A 20 -3.99 -2.38 -9.61
CA SER A 20 -2.98 -3.43 -9.36
C SER A 20 -3.16 -4.63 -10.29
N VAL A 21 -4.40 -5.02 -10.58
CA VAL A 21 -4.69 -6.14 -11.49
C VAL A 21 -4.34 -5.76 -12.93
N VAL A 22 -4.70 -4.54 -13.36
CA VAL A 22 -4.35 -4.05 -14.70
C VAL A 22 -2.83 -3.96 -14.89
N LEU A 23 -2.13 -3.39 -13.91
CA LEU A 23 -0.68 -3.26 -13.96
C LEU A 23 0.02 -4.63 -13.99
N ASN A 24 -0.43 -5.58 -13.16
CA ASN A 24 0.08 -6.94 -13.17
C ASN A 24 -0.13 -7.62 -14.54
N GLN A 25 -1.32 -7.45 -15.15
CA GLN A 25 -1.58 -7.97 -16.50
C GLN A 25 -0.66 -7.33 -17.57
N LEU A 26 -0.35 -6.04 -17.46
CA LEU A 26 0.54 -5.36 -18.39
C LEU A 26 1.99 -5.85 -18.23
N VAL A 27 2.45 -6.10 -17.02
CA VAL A 27 3.77 -6.70 -16.76
C VAL A 27 3.82 -8.13 -17.30
N ASN A 28 2.84 -8.96 -17.01
CA ASN A 28 2.77 -10.36 -17.47
C ASN A 28 2.68 -10.48 -19.00
N ARG A 29 2.12 -9.47 -19.67
CA ARG A 29 2.07 -9.38 -21.15
C ARG A 29 3.30 -8.67 -21.75
N HIS A 30 4.33 -8.39 -20.97
CA HIS A 30 5.55 -7.66 -21.40
C HIS A 30 5.27 -6.27 -22.02
N ARG A 31 4.15 -5.64 -21.67
CA ARG A 31 3.82 -4.27 -22.08
C ARG A 31 4.39 -3.22 -21.13
N LEU A 32 4.67 -3.61 -19.89
CA LEU A 32 5.47 -2.88 -18.93
C LEU A 32 6.60 -3.80 -18.49
N ILE A 33 7.82 -3.34 -18.59
CA ILE A 33 9.01 -4.15 -18.28
C ILE A 33 9.77 -3.46 -17.14
N PRO A 34 9.70 -3.99 -15.92
CA PRO A 34 10.58 -3.56 -14.83
C PRO A 34 12.02 -3.89 -15.20
N THR A 35 12.88 -2.88 -15.30
CA THR A 35 14.27 -3.05 -15.76
C THR A 35 15.27 -2.93 -14.63
N THR A 36 14.91 -2.26 -13.56
CA THR A 36 15.83 -1.98 -12.46
C THR A 36 15.19 -2.37 -11.13
N PRO A 37 15.85 -3.21 -10.32
CA PRO A 37 15.32 -3.60 -9.03
C PRO A 37 15.12 -2.40 -8.09
N VAL A 38 14.01 -2.38 -7.38
CA VAL A 38 13.77 -1.47 -6.27
C VAL A 38 14.56 -1.98 -5.07
N GLU A 39 15.46 -1.16 -4.53
CA GLU A 39 16.33 -1.55 -3.43
C GLU A 39 15.59 -1.68 -2.10
N GLY A 40 16.07 -2.60 -1.26
CA GLY A 40 15.58 -2.82 0.09
C GLY A 40 14.55 -3.94 0.20
N ILE A 41 13.99 -4.06 1.41
CA ILE A 41 12.96 -5.05 1.74
C ILE A 41 11.61 -4.36 1.71
N THR A 42 10.65 -4.95 1.03
CA THR A 42 9.29 -4.45 0.94
C THR A 42 8.33 -5.41 1.64
N THR A 43 7.46 -4.88 2.49
CA THR A 43 6.30 -5.61 3.01
C THR A 43 5.02 -5.08 2.39
N TYR A 44 4.03 -5.95 2.17
CA TYR A 44 2.78 -5.57 1.52
C TYR A 44 1.62 -5.51 2.52
N HIS A 45 0.95 -4.35 2.56
CA HIS A 45 -0.30 -4.20 3.29
C HIS A 45 -1.48 -4.48 2.39
N ASP A 46 -2.26 -5.51 2.72
CA ASP A 46 -3.49 -5.90 2.02
C ASP A 46 -4.63 -4.89 2.28
N PRO A 47 -5.06 -4.10 1.28
CA PRO A 47 -6.23 -3.24 1.44
C PRO A 47 -7.50 -4.08 1.59
N CYS A 48 -8.32 -3.75 2.58
CA CYS A 48 -9.51 -4.54 2.90
C CYS A 48 -10.47 -4.73 1.71
N TYR A 49 -10.61 -3.71 0.87
CA TYR A 49 -11.51 -3.76 -0.27
C TYR A 49 -11.00 -4.69 -1.38
N LEU A 50 -9.69 -4.70 -1.61
CA LEU A 50 -9.07 -5.57 -2.62
C LEU A 50 -8.96 -7.01 -2.11
N ALA A 51 -8.44 -7.20 -0.91
CA ALA A 51 -8.17 -8.51 -0.34
C ALA A 51 -9.45 -9.14 0.25
N ARG A 52 -9.99 -8.58 1.35
CA ARG A 52 -11.06 -9.20 2.12
C ARG A 52 -12.40 -9.25 1.37
N HIS A 53 -12.72 -8.22 0.56
CA HIS A 53 -13.99 -8.16 -0.16
C HIS A 53 -13.95 -8.75 -1.57
N ASN A 54 -12.81 -8.69 -2.23
CA ASN A 54 -12.66 -9.12 -3.62
C ASN A 54 -11.71 -10.31 -3.80
N HIS A 55 -11.02 -10.75 -2.73
CA HIS A 55 -10.13 -11.92 -2.71
C HIS A 55 -8.96 -11.85 -3.71
N PHE A 56 -8.51 -10.64 -4.05
CA PHE A 56 -7.32 -10.44 -4.86
C PHE A 56 -6.08 -10.38 -3.97
N TYR A 57 -5.35 -11.49 -3.86
CA TYR A 57 -4.16 -11.62 -3.01
C TYR A 57 -2.87 -11.75 -3.80
N SER A 58 -2.88 -12.50 -4.90
CA SER A 58 -1.68 -12.84 -5.66
C SER A 58 -1.23 -11.70 -6.56
N GLN A 59 -2.14 -11.10 -7.33
CA GLN A 59 -1.79 -10.08 -8.32
C GLN A 59 -1.02 -8.87 -7.77
N PRO A 60 -1.39 -8.30 -6.61
CA PRO A 60 -0.59 -7.21 -6.05
C PRO A 60 0.80 -7.67 -5.60
N ARG A 61 0.95 -8.91 -5.10
CA ARG A 61 2.24 -9.47 -4.68
C ARG A 61 3.15 -9.73 -5.87
N GLU A 62 2.62 -10.41 -6.89
CA GLU A 62 3.33 -10.62 -8.16
C GLU A 62 3.82 -9.28 -8.75
N LEU A 63 3.00 -8.23 -8.66
CA LEU A 63 3.38 -6.91 -9.14
C LEU A 63 4.53 -6.31 -8.31
N VAL A 64 4.51 -6.43 -6.98
CA VAL A 64 5.61 -5.99 -6.11
C VAL A 64 6.87 -6.81 -6.37
N GLU A 65 6.76 -8.13 -6.47
CA GLU A 65 7.88 -9.04 -6.76
C GLU A 65 8.50 -8.73 -8.13
N SER A 66 7.68 -8.38 -9.13
CA SER A 66 8.17 -8.00 -10.46
C SER A 66 9.07 -6.79 -10.46
N THR A 67 9.01 -5.93 -9.44
CA THR A 67 9.92 -4.78 -9.28
C THR A 67 11.32 -5.17 -8.80
N GLY A 68 11.56 -6.47 -8.54
CA GLY A 68 12.85 -6.98 -8.11
C GLY A 68 13.20 -6.70 -6.64
N THR A 69 12.27 -6.16 -5.85
CA THR A 69 12.45 -5.97 -4.40
C THR A 69 12.31 -7.30 -3.65
N GLN A 70 13.02 -7.42 -2.53
CA GLN A 70 12.81 -8.57 -1.63
C GLN A 70 11.50 -8.35 -0.86
N VAL A 71 10.56 -9.31 -0.98
CA VAL A 71 9.27 -9.23 -0.28
C VAL A 71 9.31 -10.04 1.01
N THR A 72 8.88 -9.42 2.11
CA THR A 72 8.69 -10.08 3.41
C THR A 72 7.26 -9.85 3.87
N GLU A 73 6.54 -10.92 4.18
CA GLU A 73 5.16 -10.84 4.65
C GLU A 73 5.09 -10.45 6.13
N MET A 74 4.02 -9.74 6.50
CA MET A 74 3.63 -9.53 7.89
C MET A 74 2.97 -10.78 8.47
N ASP A 75 2.86 -10.88 9.79
CA ASP A 75 2.21 -12.04 10.45
C ASP A 75 0.75 -12.19 10.03
N HIS A 76 0.01 -11.06 9.96
CA HIS A 76 -1.37 -11.04 9.51
C HIS A 76 -1.48 -10.55 8.08
N THR A 77 -1.67 -11.48 7.15
CA THR A 77 -1.76 -11.19 5.71
C THR A 77 -3.04 -11.73 5.10
N ARG A 78 -3.35 -11.30 3.90
CA ARG A 78 -4.47 -11.79 3.09
C ARG A 78 -5.81 -11.66 3.82
N GLU A 79 -6.48 -12.75 4.09
CA GLU A 79 -7.79 -12.78 4.78
C GLU A 79 -7.70 -12.30 6.23
N GLN A 80 -6.58 -12.55 6.88
CA GLN A 80 -6.31 -12.21 8.28
C GLN A 80 -5.65 -10.85 8.45
N ALA A 81 -5.40 -10.11 7.35
CA ALA A 81 -4.72 -8.84 7.41
C ALA A 81 -5.43 -7.83 8.32
N PHE A 82 -4.68 -7.14 9.19
CA PHE A 82 -5.21 -6.04 9.96
C PHE A 82 -5.62 -4.88 9.07
N CYS A 83 -6.67 -4.18 9.49
CA CYS A 83 -7.10 -2.95 8.84
C CYS A 83 -6.05 -1.84 9.02
N CYS A 84 -5.99 -0.90 8.06
CA CYS A 84 -5.22 0.33 8.24
C CYS A 84 -5.87 1.33 9.20
N GLY A 85 -7.10 1.07 9.65
CA GLY A 85 -7.85 1.93 10.57
C GLY A 85 -8.67 3.04 9.91
N ALA A 86 -8.73 3.14 8.58
CA ALA A 86 -9.51 4.19 7.91
C ALA A 86 -11.01 3.88 7.78
N GLY A 87 -11.38 2.59 7.90
CA GLY A 87 -12.76 2.14 7.69
C GLY A 87 -13.76 2.68 8.71
N GLY A 88 -15.06 2.66 8.38
CA GLY A 88 -16.10 3.11 9.29
C GLY A 88 -16.04 4.59 9.67
N ALA A 89 -15.50 5.44 8.79
CA ALA A 89 -15.24 6.87 9.03
C ALA A 89 -14.16 7.17 10.11
N HIS A 90 -13.45 6.18 10.63
CA HIS A 90 -12.36 6.36 11.59
C HIS A 90 -11.21 7.22 11.04
N PHE A 91 -11.09 7.35 9.73
CA PHE A 91 -10.17 8.29 9.08
C PHE A 91 -10.35 9.74 9.58
N TRP A 92 -11.58 10.11 9.95
CA TRP A 92 -11.97 11.46 10.39
C TRP A 92 -12.12 11.57 11.91
N MET A 93 -11.89 10.48 12.65
CA MET A 93 -12.12 10.41 14.10
C MET A 93 -10.80 10.25 14.84
N GLU A 94 -10.70 10.89 16.00
CA GLU A 94 -9.65 10.60 16.97
C GLU A 94 -10.10 9.46 17.88
N GLU A 95 -9.42 8.33 17.79
CA GLU A 95 -9.64 7.20 18.71
C GLU A 95 -8.97 7.50 20.05
N LYS A 96 -9.79 7.70 21.09
CA LYS A 96 -9.30 8.00 22.45
C LYS A 96 -9.00 6.74 23.28
N PRO A 97 -9.75 5.62 23.19
CA PRO A 97 -9.47 4.41 23.96
C PRO A 97 -8.48 3.49 23.22
N GLY A 98 -7.45 3.04 23.96
CA GLY A 98 -6.51 2.03 23.48
C GLY A 98 -5.46 2.54 22.49
N THR A 99 -4.90 1.60 21.73
CA THR A 99 -3.91 1.91 20.66
C THR A 99 -4.62 2.01 19.33
N ARG A 100 -4.37 3.07 18.58
CA ARG A 100 -4.92 3.25 17.23
C ARG A 100 -4.55 2.06 16.33
N ILE A 101 -5.51 1.61 15.53
CA ILE A 101 -5.36 0.44 14.63
C ILE A 101 -4.21 0.64 13.65
N ASN A 102 -4.04 1.86 13.09
CA ASN A 102 -2.94 2.14 12.18
C ASN A 102 -1.56 1.96 12.84
N LEU A 103 -1.43 2.29 14.13
CA LEU A 103 -0.17 2.10 14.86
C LEU A 103 0.14 0.62 15.07
N MET A 104 -0.87 -0.20 15.41
CA MET A 104 -0.70 -1.65 15.53
C MET A 104 -0.26 -2.25 14.20
N ARG A 105 -0.88 -1.83 13.09
CA ARG A 105 -0.50 -2.31 11.76
C ARG A 105 0.90 -1.86 11.36
N VAL A 106 1.29 -0.64 11.70
CA VAL A 106 2.65 -0.14 11.45
C VAL A 106 3.68 -0.88 12.30
N ASP A 107 3.38 -1.16 13.57
CA ASP A 107 4.29 -1.95 14.43
C ASP A 107 4.55 -3.34 13.83
N GLU A 108 3.52 -3.99 13.32
CA GLU A 108 3.66 -5.27 12.63
C GLU A 108 4.50 -5.14 11.35
N ALA A 109 4.27 -4.10 10.55
CA ALA A 109 5.10 -3.85 9.37
C ALA A 109 6.57 -3.54 9.72
N LEU A 110 6.82 -2.79 10.78
CA LEU A 110 8.19 -2.50 11.25
C LEU A 110 8.90 -3.73 11.83
N SER A 111 8.16 -4.74 12.30
CA SER A 111 8.74 -6.00 12.78
C SER A 111 9.38 -6.81 11.66
N THR A 112 8.91 -6.67 10.42
CA THR A 112 9.48 -7.35 9.24
C THR A 112 10.83 -6.78 8.78
N GLU A 113 11.28 -5.68 9.39
CA GLU A 113 12.51 -4.93 9.00
C GLU A 113 12.44 -4.32 7.59
N ALA A 114 11.25 -4.26 7.01
CA ALA A 114 11.05 -3.68 5.69
C ALA A 114 11.34 -2.17 5.67
N THR A 115 12.02 -1.74 4.63
CA THR A 115 12.28 -0.32 4.33
C THR A 115 11.15 0.33 3.54
N THR A 116 10.25 -0.49 2.98
CA THR A 116 9.08 -0.01 2.25
C THR A 116 7.84 -0.79 2.66
N ILE A 117 6.78 -0.07 3.01
CA ILE A 117 5.43 -0.64 3.17
C ILE A 117 4.67 -0.34 1.88
N ALA A 118 4.45 -1.35 1.06
CA ALA A 118 3.68 -1.25 -0.16
C ALA A 118 2.19 -1.41 0.11
N THR A 119 1.35 -0.64 -0.55
CA THR A 119 -0.11 -0.77 -0.51
C THR A 119 -0.70 -0.37 -1.86
N SER A 120 -1.97 -0.69 -2.08
CA SER A 120 -2.69 -0.35 -3.32
C SER A 120 -4.00 0.39 -3.03
N CYS A 121 -4.02 1.15 -1.93
CA CYS A 121 -5.18 1.95 -1.53
C CYS A 121 -4.71 3.30 -0.98
N PRO A 122 -5.24 4.44 -1.48
CA PRO A 122 -4.82 5.77 -1.03
C PRO A 122 -5.12 6.02 0.45
N PHE A 123 -6.22 5.53 0.98
CA PHE A 123 -6.54 5.65 2.41
C PHE A 123 -5.55 4.85 3.26
N CYS A 124 -5.20 3.63 2.85
CA CYS A 124 -4.19 2.85 3.55
C CYS A 124 -2.82 3.55 3.50
N ALA A 125 -2.46 4.14 2.36
CA ALA A 125 -1.20 4.88 2.23
C ALA A 125 -1.12 6.06 3.21
N VAL A 126 -2.19 6.84 3.36
CA VAL A 126 -2.25 7.95 4.32
C VAL A 126 -2.16 7.44 5.76
N MET A 127 -2.98 6.46 6.13
CA MET A 127 -3.02 5.94 7.50
C MET A 127 -1.70 5.30 7.95
N LEU A 128 -1.07 4.54 7.06
CA LEU A 128 0.22 3.91 7.35
C LEU A 128 1.34 4.96 7.40
N SER A 129 1.32 5.95 6.50
CA SER A 129 2.29 7.06 6.53
C SER A 129 2.20 7.88 7.82
N ASP A 130 0.98 8.15 8.28
CA ASP A 130 0.73 8.83 9.56
C ASP A 130 1.26 7.99 10.73
N GLY A 131 0.95 6.70 10.74
CA GLY A 131 1.43 5.78 11.77
C GLY A 131 2.97 5.67 11.81
N VAL A 132 3.64 5.59 10.66
CA VAL A 132 5.11 5.59 10.57
C VAL A 132 5.69 6.88 11.14
N LYS A 133 5.16 8.06 10.75
CA LYS A 133 5.57 9.36 11.29
C LYS A 133 5.37 9.44 12.80
N GLN A 134 4.24 8.96 13.29
CA GLN A 134 3.95 8.95 14.72
C GLN A 134 4.93 8.03 15.47
N ARG A 135 5.25 6.84 14.96
CA ARG A 135 6.26 5.96 15.59
C ARG A 135 7.66 6.56 15.57
N MET A 136 8.02 7.25 14.50
CA MET A 136 9.30 7.96 14.43
C MET A 136 9.43 9.04 15.53
N THR A 137 8.35 9.74 15.85
CA THR A 137 8.38 10.87 16.80
C THR A 137 8.09 10.43 18.24
N THR A 138 7.09 9.58 18.48
CA THR A 138 6.55 9.33 19.83
C THR A 138 6.99 8.01 20.46
N SER A 139 7.54 7.05 19.71
CA SER A 139 7.95 5.77 20.27
C SER A 139 9.03 5.94 21.34
N GLN A 140 8.92 5.21 22.45
CA GLN A 140 9.96 5.16 23.48
C GLN A 140 11.12 4.23 23.08
N SER A 141 10.87 3.26 22.19
CA SER A 141 11.89 2.34 21.69
C SER A 141 12.76 3.00 20.62
N ARG A 142 14.09 3.04 20.91
CA ARG A 142 15.08 3.55 19.96
C ARG A 142 15.11 2.75 18.66
N LEU A 143 14.89 1.43 18.74
CA LEU A 143 14.85 0.53 17.60
C LEU A 143 13.65 0.83 16.69
N VAL A 144 12.45 1.00 17.28
CA VAL A 144 11.23 1.33 16.52
C VAL A 144 11.37 2.70 15.84
N LYS A 145 11.95 3.70 16.52
CA LYS A 145 12.23 5.01 15.91
C LYS A 145 13.16 4.91 14.70
N ALA A 146 14.24 4.15 14.84
CA ALA A 146 15.22 3.97 13.77
C ALA A 146 14.60 3.25 12.56
N ARG A 147 13.84 2.17 12.79
CA ARG A 147 13.13 1.46 11.73
C ARG A 147 12.10 2.36 11.05
N ALA A 148 11.26 3.06 11.83
CA ALA A 148 10.29 4.00 11.27
C ALA A 148 10.94 5.14 10.47
N GLY A 149 12.10 5.64 10.91
CA GLY A 149 12.86 6.66 10.19
C GLY A 149 13.42 6.19 8.84
N ASN A 150 13.62 4.88 8.68
CA ASN A 150 14.11 4.27 7.44
C ASN A 150 12.99 3.64 6.60
N THR A 151 11.75 3.69 7.05
CA THR A 151 10.62 3.06 6.37
C THR A 151 9.77 4.11 5.65
N ARG A 152 9.54 3.89 4.36
CA ARG A 152 8.59 4.66 3.56
C ARG A 152 7.32 3.87 3.30
N VAL A 153 6.23 4.58 3.03
CA VAL A 153 4.98 3.98 2.52
C VAL A 153 4.82 4.39 1.06
N ALA A 154 4.56 3.43 0.19
CA ALA A 154 4.43 3.67 -1.24
C ALA A 154 3.25 2.89 -1.84
N ASP A 155 2.58 3.47 -2.82
CA ASP A 155 1.67 2.71 -3.67
C ASP A 155 2.46 1.79 -4.60
N ILE A 156 1.92 0.60 -4.87
CA ILE A 156 2.59 -0.38 -5.74
C ILE A 156 2.84 0.15 -7.16
N SER A 157 2.00 1.06 -7.64
CA SER A 157 2.20 1.72 -8.94
C SER A 157 3.44 2.62 -8.96
N ILE A 158 3.77 3.24 -7.82
CA ILE A 158 4.99 4.05 -7.67
C ILE A 158 6.22 3.15 -7.69
N LEU A 159 6.19 2.01 -6.97
CA LEU A 159 7.30 1.04 -6.99
C LEU A 159 7.54 0.51 -8.41
N LEU A 160 6.49 0.18 -9.13
CA LEU A 160 6.60 -0.23 -10.53
C LEU A 160 7.19 0.90 -11.39
N LEU A 161 6.74 2.14 -11.20
CA LEU A 161 7.25 3.29 -11.95
C LEU A 161 8.74 3.52 -11.68
N GLU A 162 9.18 3.41 -10.44
CA GLU A 162 10.59 3.50 -10.04
C GLU A 162 11.42 2.40 -10.73
N SER A 163 10.90 1.17 -10.79
CA SER A 163 11.57 0.05 -11.45
C SER A 163 11.68 0.22 -12.97
N ILE A 164 10.72 0.86 -13.61
CA ILE A 164 10.74 1.12 -15.07
C ILE A 164 11.65 2.32 -15.43
N ARG A 165 11.68 3.36 -14.59
CA ARG A 165 12.28 4.67 -14.92
C ARG A 165 13.60 4.97 -14.25
N ARG A 166 14.27 4.00 -13.66
CA ARG A 166 15.55 4.28 -13.01
C ARG A 166 16.58 4.76 -14.04
N GLY A 167 16.92 6.05 -13.97
CA GLY A 167 17.78 6.75 -14.92
C GLY A 167 17.15 8.01 -15.52
N ASP A 168 15.84 8.07 -15.66
CA ASP A 168 15.13 9.28 -16.05
C ASP A 168 14.70 10.08 -14.81
N LYS A 169 14.95 11.39 -14.82
CA LYS A 169 14.40 12.29 -13.81
C LYS A 169 12.88 12.18 -13.83
N LEU A 170 12.28 11.83 -12.69
CA LEU A 170 10.81 11.87 -12.53
C LEU A 170 10.30 13.23 -13.02
N PRO A 171 9.23 13.28 -13.81
CA PRO A 171 8.57 14.54 -14.10
C PRO A 171 8.20 15.22 -12.79
N GLN A 172 8.50 16.51 -12.69
CA GLN A 172 8.10 17.33 -11.54
C GLN A 172 6.61 17.13 -11.26
N PRO A 173 6.17 17.01 -10.00
CA PRO A 173 4.75 16.97 -9.69
C PRO A 173 4.08 18.17 -10.35
N LEU A 174 2.96 17.92 -11.02
CA LEU A 174 2.13 19.01 -11.55
C LEU A 174 1.83 19.98 -10.41
N ALA A 175 2.06 21.26 -10.65
CA ALA A 175 1.70 22.30 -9.69
C ALA A 175 0.21 22.16 -9.32
N PRO A 176 -0.16 22.34 -8.05
CA PRO A 176 -1.56 22.28 -7.66
C PRO A 176 -2.35 23.33 -8.45
N ILE A 177 -3.46 22.89 -9.03
CA ILE A 177 -4.45 23.73 -9.73
C ILE A 177 -5.13 24.65 -8.72
#